data_d139bde6148fae7c3689ea05f3f030f7
#
_entry.id   d139bde6148fae7c3689ea05f3f030f7
#
_cell.length_a   1.000
_cell.length_b   1.000
_cell.length_c   1.000
_cell.angle_alpha   90.00
_cell.angle_beta   90.00
_cell.angle_gamma   90.00
#
_symmetry.space_group_name_H-M   'P 1'
#
loop_
_entity.id
_entity.type
_entity.pdbx_description
1 polymer ?
#
loop_
_entity_poly.entity_id
_entity_poly.type
_entity_poly.pdbx_seq_one_letter_code
_entity_poly.pdbx_strand_id
1 'polypeptide(L)'
;MRFLSSALALLSLSGCKTPKLLCFSSSGLQRLTITSSAESNHGRPIAVDLVYVSDRKILVAIEKLKARDYFAVRTQLQRDYPKGLMMRGWELQAGQQVVADPVKAPCNLAGTFLFADFGGETPGDNRLRLQKAKRGTLALGEDGFRWTPDKG
;
A
#
# COMPACT_ATOMS: atom_id res chain seq x y z
N MET A 1 21.02 17.19 -73.55
CA MET A 1 21.32 17.52 -72.16
C MET A 1 20.10 17.20 -71.31
N ARG A 2 20.10 16.09 -70.59
CA ARG A 2 18.99 15.61 -69.76
C ARG A 2 19.45 15.72 -68.30
N PHE A 3 18.79 16.59 -67.54
CA PHE A 3 19.01 16.71 -66.09
C PHE A 3 18.14 15.69 -65.39
N LEU A 4 18.78 14.73 -64.73
CA LEU A 4 18.12 13.83 -63.77
C LEU A 4 18.03 14.55 -62.42
N SER A 5 16.82 14.85 -61.97
CA SER A 5 16.55 15.29 -60.58
C SER A 5 16.36 14.05 -59.68
N SER A 6 17.30 13.83 -58.80
CA SER A 6 17.15 12.83 -57.71
C SER A 6 16.29 13.40 -56.61
N ALA A 7 15.11 12.83 -56.43
CA ALA A 7 14.26 13.11 -55.29
C ALA A 7 14.70 12.27 -54.06
N LEU A 8 15.20 12.95 -53.04
CA LEU A 8 15.61 12.36 -51.76
C LEU A 8 14.36 12.20 -50.88
N ALA A 9 13.87 10.96 -50.73
CA ALA A 9 12.75 10.66 -49.86
C ALA A 9 13.22 10.61 -48.39
N LEU A 10 12.78 11.60 -47.60
CA LEU A 10 12.94 11.60 -46.15
C LEU A 10 11.96 10.60 -45.50
N LEU A 11 12.45 9.45 -45.05
CA LEU A 11 11.71 8.56 -44.19
C LEU A 11 11.58 9.20 -42.80
N SER A 12 10.41 9.73 -42.46
CA SER A 12 10.03 10.14 -41.13
C SER A 12 9.79 8.89 -40.26
N LEU A 13 10.72 8.58 -39.36
CA LEU A 13 10.54 7.60 -38.30
C LEU A 13 9.47 8.11 -37.33
N SER A 14 8.24 7.68 -37.55
CA SER A 14 7.13 7.86 -36.59
C SER A 14 7.45 7.02 -35.36
N GLY A 15 7.95 7.67 -34.30
CA GLY A 15 8.16 7.04 -33.00
C GLY A 15 6.83 6.51 -32.46
N CYS A 16 6.65 5.19 -32.46
CA CYS A 16 5.56 4.54 -31.77
C CYS A 16 5.64 4.87 -30.28
N LYS A 17 4.84 5.86 -29.84
CA LYS A 17 4.52 6.03 -28.42
C LYS A 17 3.70 4.82 -28.03
N THR A 18 4.33 3.85 -27.33
CA THR A 18 3.60 2.76 -26.69
C THR A 18 2.47 3.34 -25.85
N PRO A 19 1.21 2.94 -26.06
CA PRO A 19 0.12 3.43 -25.25
C PRO A 19 0.42 3.05 -23.80
N LYS A 20 0.41 4.04 -22.89
CA LYS A 20 0.40 3.77 -21.45
C LYS A 20 -0.80 2.88 -21.21
N LEU A 21 -0.56 1.59 -20.91
CA LEU A 21 -1.61 0.66 -20.53
C LEU A 21 -2.43 1.34 -19.42
N LEU A 22 -3.69 1.64 -19.72
CA LEU A 22 -4.59 2.21 -18.73
C LEU A 22 -4.72 1.19 -17.60
N CYS A 23 -4.14 1.53 -16.47
CA CYS A 23 -4.18 0.70 -15.30
C CYS A 23 -5.58 0.76 -14.69
N PHE A 24 -6.45 -0.17 -15.05
CA PHE A 24 -7.77 -0.34 -14.43
C PHE A 24 -7.71 -1.13 -13.11
N SER A 25 -6.59 -1.13 -12.41
CA SER A 25 -6.50 -1.78 -11.11
C SER A 25 -7.31 -0.99 -10.07
N SER A 26 -8.59 -1.31 -9.98
CA SER A 26 -9.50 -0.79 -8.97
C SER A 26 -9.42 -1.53 -7.63
N SER A 27 -8.40 -2.36 -7.42
CA SER A 27 -8.33 -3.29 -6.29
C SER A 27 -7.66 -2.73 -5.03
N GLY A 28 -7.10 -1.53 -5.09
CA GLY A 28 -6.50 -0.90 -3.92
C GLY A 28 -7.52 -0.19 -3.04
N LEU A 29 -7.16 -0.03 -1.76
CA LEU A 29 -7.94 0.72 -0.79
C LEU A 29 -8.03 2.20 -1.23
N GLN A 30 -9.24 2.75 -1.30
CA GLN A 30 -9.50 4.12 -1.75
C GLN A 30 -9.62 5.11 -0.58
N ARG A 31 -10.14 4.64 0.56
CA ARG A 31 -10.27 5.44 1.77
C ARG A 31 -10.01 4.57 2.99
N LEU A 32 -9.20 5.07 3.90
CA LEU A 32 -8.92 4.48 5.19
C LEU A 32 -9.22 5.51 6.27
N THR A 33 -10.16 5.20 7.14
CA THR A 33 -10.33 5.92 8.39
C THR A 33 -9.64 5.12 9.48
N ILE A 34 -8.78 5.75 10.27
CA ILE A 34 -8.14 5.14 11.43
C ILE A 34 -8.63 5.89 12.64
N THR A 35 -9.22 5.18 13.60
CA THR A 35 -9.68 5.76 14.86
C THR A 35 -8.94 5.08 16.02
N SER A 36 -8.56 5.84 17.00
CA SER A 36 -7.91 5.38 18.23
C SER A 36 -8.77 5.76 19.41
N SER A 37 -9.15 4.80 20.27
CA SER A 37 -9.89 5.09 21.50
C SER A 37 -8.98 5.77 22.54
N ALA A 38 -9.56 6.34 23.58
CA ALA A 38 -8.80 6.97 24.67
C ALA A 38 -7.91 5.95 25.40
N GLU A 39 -8.32 4.68 25.44
CA GLU A 39 -7.63 3.58 26.11
C GLU A 39 -6.70 2.80 25.16
N SER A 40 -6.68 3.15 23.85
CA SER A 40 -5.88 2.38 22.89
C SER A 40 -4.42 2.33 23.26
N ASN A 41 -3.85 1.13 23.15
CA ASN A 41 -2.47 0.80 23.51
C ASN A 41 -2.06 1.31 24.90
N HIS A 42 -2.99 1.31 25.85
CA HIS A 42 -2.77 1.83 27.22
C HIS A 42 -2.25 3.28 27.21
N GLY A 43 -2.79 4.11 26.32
CA GLY A 43 -2.39 5.52 26.16
C GLY A 43 -1.07 5.77 25.39
N ARG A 44 -0.41 4.71 24.91
CA ARG A 44 0.83 4.82 24.13
C ARG A 44 0.53 5.01 22.63
N PRO A 45 1.43 5.65 21.87
CA PRO A 45 1.31 5.78 20.43
C PRO A 45 1.23 4.42 19.73
N ILE A 46 0.52 4.38 18.59
CA ILE A 46 0.40 3.21 17.74
C ILE A 46 0.87 3.58 16.34
N ALA A 47 1.87 2.87 15.83
CA ALA A 47 2.25 2.96 14.43
C ALA A 47 1.35 2.06 13.59
N VAL A 48 0.82 2.60 12.48
CA VAL A 48 -0.02 1.87 11.53
C VAL A 48 0.55 2.03 10.14
N ASP A 49 0.82 0.92 9.46
CA ASP A 49 1.29 0.92 8.07
C ASP A 49 0.26 0.26 7.15
N LEU A 50 -0.05 0.96 6.04
CA LEU A 50 -0.72 0.39 4.88
C LEU A 50 0.34 -0.02 3.86
N VAL A 51 0.34 -1.31 3.51
CA VAL A 51 1.36 -1.91 2.65
C VAL A 51 0.72 -2.50 1.39
N TYR A 52 1.09 -1.98 0.23
CA TYR A 52 0.76 -2.54 -1.07
C TYR A 52 1.92 -3.41 -1.57
N VAL A 53 1.61 -4.63 -1.95
CA VAL A 53 2.56 -5.60 -2.50
C VAL A 53 2.22 -5.86 -3.96
N SER A 54 3.17 -5.62 -4.87
CA SER A 54 2.99 -5.83 -6.31
C SER A 54 3.67 -7.10 -6.84
N ASP A 55 4.54 -7.71 -6.05
CA ASP A 55 5.26 -8.94 -6.42
C ASP A 55 4.78 -10.13 -5.59
N ARG A 56 4.43 -11.25 -6.26
CA ARG A 56 3.94 -12.47 -5.60
C ARG A 56 4.98 -13.15 -4.72
N LYS A 57 6.28 -13.03 -5.03
CA LYS A 57 7.33 -13.61 -4.19
C LYS A 57 7.44 -12.85 -2.87
N ILE A 58 7.35 -11.52 -2.93
CA ILE A 58 7.34 -10.66 -1.75
C ILE A 58 6.06 -10.90 -0.93
N LEU A 59 4.92 -11.10 -1.61
CA LEU A 59 3.65 -11.40 -0.95
C LEU A 59 3.76 -12.57 0.03
N VAL A 60 4.38 -13.68 -0.40
CA VAL A 60 4.57 -14.89 0.43
C VAL A 60 5.41 -14.58 1.68
N ALA A 61 6.40 -13.69 1.56
CA ALA A 61 7.23 -13.29 2.69
C ALA A 61 6.44 -12.40 3.66
N ILE A 62 5.72 -11.39 3.14
CA ILE A 62 4.93 -10.45 3.95
C ILE A 62 3.78 -11.17 4.68
N GLU A 63 3.14 -12.16 4.05
CA GLU A 63 2.05 -12.94 4.66
C GLU A 63 2.45 -13.70 5.92
N LYS A 64 3.72 -13.96 6.13
CA LYS A 64 4.23 -14.69 7.30
C LYS A 64 4.56 -13.78 8.47
N LEU A 65 4.68 -12.48 8.24
CA LEU A 65 5.08 -11.53 9.27
C LEU A 65 3.90 -11.16 10.16
N LYS A 66 4.08 -11.22 11.46
CA LYS A 66 3.26 -10.50 12.43
C LYS A 66 3.62 -9.02 12.41
N ALA A 67 2.78 -8.14 12.97
CA ALA A 67 3.07 -6.71 12.97
C ALA A 67 4.43 -6.40 13.61
N ARG A 68 4.72 -6.97 14.76
CA ARG A 68 6.02 -6.80 15.45
C ARG A 68 7.21 -7.11 14.54
N ASP A 69 7.16 -8.28 13.86
CA ASP A 69 8.25 -8.72 12.98
C ASP A 69 8.35 -7.81 11.75
N TYR A 70 7.21 -7.40 11.19
CA TYR A 70 7.16 -6.45 10.08
C TYR A 70 7.80 -5.11 10.47
N PHE A 71 7.42 -4.51 11.60
CA PHE A 71 7.98 -3.22 12.03
C PHE A 71 9.47 -3.31 12.35
N ALA A 72 9.96 -4.44 12.85
CA ALA A 72 11.39 -4.67 13.09
C ALA A 72 12.21 -4.65 11.80
N VAL A 73 11.65 -5.11 10.67
CA VAL A 73 12.37 -5.25 9.39
C VAL A 73 11.88 -4.30 8.29
N ARG A 74 10.88 -3.44 8.55
CA ARG A 74 10.20 -2.62 7.52
C ARG A 74 11.16 -1.75 6.70
N THR A 75 12.14 -1.14 7.34
CA THR A 75 13.14 -0.30 6.67
C THR A 75 14.03 -1.13 5.74
N GLN A 76 14.36 -2.35 6.13
CA GLN A 76 15.09 -3.28 5.28
C GLN A 76 14.24 -3.71 4.10
N LEU A 77 12.98 -4.10 4.32
CA LEU A 77 12.04 -4.47 3.25
C LEU A 77 11.88 -3.35 2.21
N GLN A 78 11.79 -2.11 2.67
CA GLN A 78 11.66 -0.95 1.76
C GLN A 78 12.91 -0.74 0.89
N ARG A 79 14.10 -1.00 1.44
CA ARG A 79 15.37 -0.92 0.70
C ARG A 79 15.53 -2.08 -0.28
N ASP A 80 15.17 -3.29 0.14
CA ASP A 80 15.34 -4.50 -0.66
C ASP A 80 14.33 -4.58 -1.81
N TYR A 81 13.12 -4.03 -1.61
CA TYR A 81 12.02 -4.13 -2.57
C TYR A 81 11.40 -2.78 -2.96
N PRO A 82 12.19 -1.80 -3.42
CA PRO A 82 11.71 -0.42 -3.66
C PRO A 82 10.64 -0.31 -4.74
N LYS A 83 10.54 -1.30 -5.64
CA LYS A 83 9.52 -1.38 -6.70
C LYS A 83 8.38 -2.36 -6.40
N GLY A 84 8.60 -3.27 -5.47
CA GLY A 84 7.66 -4.35 -5.13
C GLY A 84 6.78 -4.03 -3.93
N LEU A 85 7.16 -3.05 -3.12
CA LEU A 85 6.45 -2.60 -1.93
C LEU A 85 6.20 -1.09 -1.99
N MET A 86 4.97 -0.70 -1.66
CA MET A 86 4.61 0.69 -1.42
C MET A 86 4.01 0.77 -0.03
N MET A 87 4.60 1.57 0.84
CA MET A 87 4.23 1.69 2.24
C MET A 87 3.77 3.11 2.55
N ARG A 88 2.73 3.23 3.37
CA ARG A 88 2.30 4.50 3.95
C ARG A 88 2.03 4.29 5.43
N GLY A 89 2.72 5.05 6.27
CA GLY A 89 2.64 4.95 7.72
C GLY A 89 1.99 6.16 8.37
N TRP A 90 1.37 5.92 9.51
CA TRP A 90 0.84 6.91 10.45
C TRP A 90 1.23 6.52 11.86
N GLU A 91 1.33 7.50 12.72
CA GLU A 91 1.45 7.31 14.17
C GLU A 91 0.30 8.04 14.84
N LEU A 92 -0.50 7.30 15.60
CA LEU A 92 -1.68 7.83 16.28
C LEU A 92 -1.48 7.82 17.79
N GLN A 93 -1.84 8.93 18.42
CA GLN A 93 -2.02 9.02 19.86
C GLN A 93 -3.40 8.48 20.25
N ALA A 94 -3.59 8.14 21.52
CA ALA A 94 -4.90 7.78 22.06
C ALA A 94 -5.92 8.89 21.80
N GLY A 95 -7.14 8.54 21.41
CA GLY A 95 -8.23 9.45 21.12
C GLY A 95 -8.14 10.17 19.77
N GLN A 96 -7.16 9.86 18.92
CA GLN A 96 -7.01 10.49 17.60
C GLN A 96 -7.81 9.78 16.50
N GLN A 97 -8.15 10.57 15.48
CA GLN A 97 -8.72 10.05 14.23
C GLN A 97 -7.96 10.63 13.04
N VAL A 98 -7.69 9.79 12.07
CA VAL A 98 -7.09 10.15 10.78
C VAL A 98 -7.97 9.63 9.66
N VAL A 99 -8.28 10.48 8.68
CA VAL A 99 -8.82 10.05 7.39
C VAL A 99 -7.68 10.11 6.39
N ALA A 100 -7.21 8.96 6.00
CA ALA A 100 -6.12 8.85 5.04
C ALA A 100 -6.69 8.79 3.62
N ASP A 101 -6.22 9.72 2.77
CA ASP A 101 -6.37 9.56 1.34
C ASP A 101 -5.36 8.52 0.88
N PRO A 102 -5.81 7.37 0.39
CA PRO A 102 -4.90 6.28 0.08
C PRO A 102 -3.94 6.68 -1.02
N VAL A 103 -2.74 6.18 -0.90
CA VAL A 103 -1.79 6.21 -2.00
C VAL A 103 -2.38 5.39 -3.15
N LYS A 104 -2.28 5.91 -4.36
CA LYS A 104 -2.74 5.20 -5.55
C LYS A 104 -2.06 3.83 -5.61
N ALA A 105 -2.85 2.77 -5.54
CA ALA A 105 -2.34 1.41 -5.57
C ALA A 105 -1.61 1.12 -6.89
N PRO A 106 -0.56 0.30 -6.88
CA PRO A 106 0.12 -0.12 -8.10
C PRO A 106 -0.81 -0.96 -8.99
N CYS A 107 -0.56 -0.95 -10.30
CA CYS A 107 -1.39 -1.63 -11.29
C CYS A 107 -1.44 -3.15 -11.14
N ASN A 108 -0.33 -3.75 -10.73
CA ASN A 108 -0.13 -5.19 -10.57
C ASN A 108 -0.24 -5.61 -9.11
N LEU A 109 -1.23 -5.09 -8.38
CA LEU A 109 -1.41 -5.37 -6.96
C LEU A 109 -1.62 -6.86 -6.70
N ALA A 110 -0.70 -7.47 -5.95
CA ALA A 110 -0.75 -8.85 -5.49
C ALA A 110 -1.40 -8.98 -4.11
N GLY A 111 -1.24 -7.98 -3.25
CA GLY A 111 -1.84 -7.94 -1.92
C GLY A 111 -1.80 -6.57 -1.26
N THR A 112 -2.69 -6.39 -0.27
CA THR A 112 -2.74 -5.19 0.56
C THR A 112 -2.83 -5.61 2.01
N PHE A 113 -2.00 -5.01 2.87
CA PHE A 113 -1.98 -5.31 4.30
C PHE A 113 -2.09 -4.03 5.12
N LEU A 114 -2.69 -4.18 6.29
CA LEU A 114 -2.59 -3.25 7.41
C LEU A 114 -1.79 -3.94 8.52
N PHE A 115 -0.82 -3.23 9.04
CA PHE A 115 -0.07 -3.60 10.23
C PHE A 115 -0.23 -2.50 11.27
N ALA A 116 -0.41 -2.88 12.53
CA ALA A 116 -0.46 -1.95 13.65
C ALA A 116 0.48 -2.41 14.77
N ASP A 117 1.42 -1.54 15.18
CA ASP A 117 2.37 -1.82 16.24
C ASP A 117 1.87 -1.24 17.57
N PHE A 118 1.45 -2.12 18.45
CA PHE A 118 1.01 -1.75 19.80
C PHE A 118 2.18 -1.69 20.81
N GLY A 119 3.37 -2.06 20.37
CA GLY A 119 4.54 -2.20 21.24
C GLY A 119 4.38 -3.31 22.30
N GLY A 120 5.44 -3.96 22.68
CA GLY A 120 5.39 -5.02 23.69
C GLY A 120 4.81 -6.34 23.18
N GLU A 121 4.43 -7.21 24.12
CA GLU A 121 3.81 -8.50 23.86
C GLU A 121 2.28 -8.36 23.88
N THR A 122 1.70 -7.91 22.77
CA THR A 122 0.25 -7.90 22.62
C THR A 122 -0.24 -9.22 22.05
N PRO A 123 -1.40 -9.73 22.50
CA PRO A 123 -1.99 -10.91 21.90
C PRO A 123 -2.39 -10.63 20.45
N GLY A 124 -2.13 -11.60 19.58
CA GLY A 124 -2.52 -11.51 18.17
C GLY A 124 -1.41 -11.07 17.23
N ASP A 125 -1.71 -11.19 15.95
CA ASP A 125 -0.76 -10.86 14.87
C ASP A 125 -0.72 -9.37 14.54
N ASN A 126 -1.76 -8.60 14.96
CA ASN A 126 -1.97 -7.18 14.65
C ASN A 126 -1.71 -6.84 13.18
N ARG A 127 -2.07 -7.78 12.32
CA ARG A 127 -1.97 -7.74 10.87
C ARG A 127 -3.31 -8.10 10.25
N LEU A 128 -3.65 -7.42 9.17
CA LEU A 128 -4.82 -7.73 8.36
C LEU A 128 -4.45 -7.73 6.88
N ARG A 129 -4.77 -8.80 6.16
CA ARG A 129 -4.78 -8.80 4.71
C ARG A 129 -6.13 -8.31 4.21
N LEU A 130 -6.15 -7.18 3.50
CA LEU A 130 -7.36 -6.63 2.91
C LEU A 130 -7.70 -7.37 1.62
N GLN A 131 -8.91 -7.94 1.58
CA GLN A 131 -9.47 -8.57 0.39
C GLN A 131 -10.56 -7.67 -0.18
N LYS A 132 -10.34 -7.11 -1.38
CA LYS A 132 -11.34 -6.35 -2.16
C LYS A 132 -12.03 -5.16 -1.46
N ALA A 133 -11.61 -4.79 -0.25
CA ALA A 133 -12.16 -3.63 0.43
C ALA A 133 -11.64 -2.34 -0.23
N LYS A 134 -12.57 -1.46 -0.63
CA LYS A 134 -12.22 -0.15 -1.20
C LYS A 134 -12.19 0.95 -0.15
N ARG A 135 -12.99 0.81 0.89
CA ARG A 135 -13.13 1.79 1.98
C ARG A 135 -13.36 1.05 3.28
N GLY A 136 -12.99 1.66 4.38
CA GLY A 136 -13.30 1.10 5.70
C GLY A 136 -12.61 1.83 6.83
N THR A 137 -12.97 1.40 8.03
CA THR A 137 -12.47 1.96 9.29
C THR A 137 -11.64 0.92 10.04
N LEU A 138 -10.43 1.30 10.42
CA LEU A 138 -9.56 0.61 11.33
C LEU A 138 -9.72 1.25 12.71
N ALA A 139 -10.40 0.56 13.62
CA ALA A 139 -10.58 1.00 15.00
C ALA A 139 -9.51 0.36 15.90
N LEU A 140 -8.61 1.18 16.43
CA LEU A 140 -7.54 0.78 17.33
C LEU A 140 -8.09 0.75 18.77
N GLY A 141 -7.93 -0.38 19.42
CA GLY A 141 -8.32 -0.60 20.82
C GLY A 141 -7.13 -0.73 21.76
N GLU A 142 -7.36 -1.29 22.94
CA GLU A 142 -6.35 -1.43 23.98
C GLU A 142 -5.20 -2.36 23.57
N ASP A 143 -5.53 -3.57 23.05
CA ASP A 143 -4.55 -4.63 22.75
C ASP A 143 -4.57 -5.08 21.27
N GLY A 144 -5.29 -4.38 20.40
CA GLY A 144 -5.43 -4.76 19.02
C GLY A 144 -6.39 -3.86 18.26
N PHE A 145 -6.77 -4.26 17.06
CA PHE A 145 -7.64 -3.46 16.21
C PHE A 145 -8.81 -4.27 15.64
N ARG A 146 -9.83 -3.54 15.20
CA ARG A 146 -10.96 -4.07 14.45
C ARG A 146 -11.05 -3.37 13.09
N TRP A 147 -11.25 -4.15 12.04
CA TRP A 147 -11.52 -3.65 10.71
C TRP A 147 -13.03 -3.73 10.41
N THR A 148 -13.59 -2.64 9.91
CA THR A 148 -14.97 -2.57 9.43
C THR A 148 -14.96 -2.01 8.00
N PRO A 149 -15.26 -2.83 6.98
CA PRO A 149 -15.41 -2.31 5.62
C PRO A 149 -16.68 -1.45 5.55
N ASP A 150 -16.61 -0.34 4.79
CA ASP A 150 -17.79 0.47 4.52
C ASP A 150 -18.74 -0.35 3.63
N LYS A 151 -20.02 -0.28 3.94
CA LYS A 151 -21.07 -0.82 3.06
C LYS A 151 -21.07 0.03 1.79
N GLY A 152 -20.81 -0.61 0.64
CA GLY A 152 -20.87 0.03 -0.68
C GLY A 152 -22.29 0.33 -1.11
#